data_02da6a6b694b311bf01ec28825a78cd0
#
_entry.id   02da6a6b694b311bf01ec28825a78cd0
#
_cell.length_a   1.000
_cell.length_b   1.000
_cell.length_c   1.000
_cell.angle_alpha   90.00
_cell.angle_beta   90.00
_cell.angle_gamma   90.00
#
_symmetry.space_group_name_H-M   'P 1'
#
loop_
_entity.id
_entity.type
_entity.pdbx_description
1 polymer ?
#
loop_
_entity_poly.entity_id
_entity_poly.type
_entity_poly.pdbx_seq_one_letter_code
_entity_poly.pdbx_strand_id
1 'polypeptide(L)'
;VGTSIPISILAALILIQVMGFSLNVVTLSSLVLGVGMMVDNSIVVLESCFRSTKGKGIVGYREAALEGSGIVLQSIIGSTVTTCVVFLPLALLQGLTGQMFKPLGFTIIFCMVASLISAMTIVPLCYCFYRPQEKEESPVGALIRAMQNGYRSIMKVLLKKKKTVLFTS
;
A
#
# COMPACT_ATOMS: atom_id res chain seq x y z
N VAL A 1 -2.19 -0.87 10.25
CA VAL A 1 -2.21 0.25 9.26
C VAL A 1 -2.16 1.59 9.97
N GLY A 2 -3.08 1.89 10.93
CA GLY A 2 -3.12 3.19 11.62
C GLY A 2 -1.82 3.61 12.30
N THR A 3 -1.05 2.68 12.82
CA THR A 3 0.26 2.96 13.45
C THR A 3 1.39 3.09 12.42
N SER A 4 1.28 2.39 11.29
CA SER A 4 2.28 2.42 10.22
C SER A 4 2.36 3.79 9.54
N ILE A 5 1.20 4.47 9.37
CA ILE A 5 1.12 5.78 8.71
C ILE A 5 1.96 6.85 9.43
N PRO A 6 1.75 7.14 10.75
CA PRO A 6 2.52 8.17 11.42
C PRO A 6 4.02 7.87 11.46
N ILE A 7 4.42 6.61 11.59
CA ILE A 7 5.82 6.22 11.60
C ILE A 7 6.46 6.47 10.24
N SER A 8 5.78 6.13 9.15
CA SER A 8 6.28 6.37 7.79
C SER A 8 6.35 7.86 7.48
N ILE A 9 5.39 8.67 7.95
CA ILE A 9 5.42 10.13 7.81
C ILE A 9 6.62 10.72 8.54
N LEU A 10 6.86 10.31 9.79
CA LEU A 10 8.00 10.76 10.57
C LEU A 10 9.32 10.40 9.88
N ALA A 11 9.45 9.17 9.38
CA ALA A 11 10.62 8.74 8.64
C ALA A 11 10.84 9.59 7.37
N ALA A 12 9.79 9.89 6.62
CA ALA A 12 9.85 10.74 5.44
C ALA A 12 10.26 12.19 5.79
N LEU A 13 9.71 12.76 6.87
CA LEU A 13 10.07 14.09 7.35
C LEU A 13 11.55 14.18 7.76
N ILE A 14 12.06 13.15 8.46
CA ILE A 14 13.48 13.08 8.83
C ILE A 14 14.37 13.06 7.57
N LEU A 15 14.00 12.26 6.57
CA LEU A 15 14.75 12.18 5.31
C LEU A 15 14.74 13.52 4.55
N ILE A 16 13.60 14.21 4.49
CA ILE A 16 13.47 15.55 3.89
C ILE A 16 14.41 16.54 4.58
N GLN A 17 14.45 16.52 5.91
CA GLN A 17 15.31 17.41 6.70
C GLN A 17 16.79 17.08 6.51
N VAL A 18 17.18 15.81 6.49
CA VAL A 18 18.57 15.37 6.26
C VAL A 18 19.06 15.82 4.88
N MET A 19 18.19 15.82 3.87
CA MET A 19 18.52 16.29 2.53
C MET A 19 18.52 17.81 2.39
N GLY A 20 18.20 18.54 3.46
CA GLY A 20 18.22 20.01 3.49
C GLY A 20 17.07 20.68 2.73
N PHE A 21 16.00 19.93 2.42
CA PHE A 21 14.81 20.51 1.81
C PHE A 21 13.97 21.24 2.85
N SER A 22 13.55 22.47 2.53
CA SER A 22 12.64 23.24 3.35
C SER A 22 11.20 22.70 3.26
N LEU A 23 10.49 22.71 4.37
CA LEU A 23 9.06 22.43 4.40
C LEU A 23 8.31 23.62 3.79
N ASN A 24 7.80 23.44 2.60
CA ASN A 24 7.00 24.41 1.87
C ASN A 24 5.69 23.75 1.38
N VAL A 25 4.83 24.52 0.74
CA VAL A 25 3.53 24.01 0.25
C VAL A 25 3.72 22.83 -0.70
N VAL A 26 4.78 22.84 -1.52
CA VAL A 26 5.07 21.77 -2.49
C VAL A 26 5.48 20.48 -1.78
N THR A 27 6.39 20.54 -0.80
CA THR A 27 6.83 19.36 -0.03
C THR A 27 5.72 18.81 0.85
N LEU A 28 4.89 19.67 1.45
CA LEU A 28 3.72 19.24 2.22
C LEU A 28 2.65 18.57 1.34
N SER A 29 2.37 19.13 0.17
CA SER A 29 1.45 18.51 -0.80
C SER A 29 1.97 17.15 -1.28
N SER A 30 3.27 17.04 -1.51
CA SER A 30 3.92 15.78 -1.87
C SER A 30 3.83 14.74 -0.75
N LEU A 31 3.95 15.19 0.50
CA LEU A 31 3.80 14.33 1.67
C LEU A 31 2.37 13.78 1.76
N VAL A 32 1.35 14.63 1.56
CA VAL A 32 -0.06 14.21 1.56
C VAL A 32 -0.32 13.19 0.45
N LEU A 33 0.21 13.43 -0.76
CA LEU A 33 0.12 12.46 -1.86
C LEU A 33 0.83 11.15 -1.51
N GLY A 34 2.03 11.23 -0.93
CA GLY A 34 2.79 10.07 -0.48
C GLY A 34 2.05 9.24 0.57
N VAL A 35 1.37 9.89 1.52
CA VAL A 35 0.55 9.20 2.54
C VAL A 35 -0.55 8.34 1.91
N GLY A 36 -1.24 8.85 0.88
CA GLY A 36 -2.25 8.06 0.17
C GLY A 36 -1.66 6.76 -0.42
N MET A 37 -0.50 6.86 -1.07
CA MET A 37 0.18 5.69 -1.65
C MET A 37 0.77 4.74 -0.59
N MET A 38 1.17 5.26 0.58
CA MET A 38 1.68 4.45 1.69
C MET A 38 0.63 3.51 2.28
N VAL A 39 -0.61 3.99 2.38
CA VAL A 39 -1.73 3.22 2.95
C VAL A 39 -1.96 1.95 2.14
N ASP A 40 -1.86 2.03 0.82
CA ASP A 40 -2.10 0.91 -0.09
C ASP A 40 -1.13 -0.26 0.18
N ASN A 41 0.15 0.02 0.33
CA ASN A 41 1.15 -1.02 0.65
C ASN A 41 0.83 -1.73 1.99
N SER A 42 0.47 -0.96 3.01
CA SER A 42 0.14 -1.49 4.34
C SER A 42 -1.14 -2.33 4.33
N ILE A 43 -2.15 -1.93 3.54
CA ILE A 43 -3.41 -2.67 3.40
C ILE A 43 -3.16 -4.01 2.70
N VAL A 44 -2.38 -4.02 1.62
CA VAL A 44 -2.07 -5.25 0.87
C VAL A 44 -1.35 -6.28 1.74
N VAL A 45 -0.35 -5.85 2.53
CA VAL A 45 0.35 -6.74 3.48
C VAL A 45 -0.60 -7.27 4.53
N LEU A 46 -1.41 -6.40 5.13
CA LEU A 46 -2.37 -6.80 6.16
C LEU A 46 -3.38 -7.81 5.63
N GLU A 47 -3.97 -7.56 4.45
CA GLU A 47 -4.93 -8.47 3.83
C GLU A 47 -4.30 -9.83 3.53
N SER A 48 -3.06 -9.84 3.03
CA SER A 48 -2.33 -11.09 2.78
C SER A 48 -2.09 -11.88 4.06
N CYS A 49 -1.70 -11.22 5.17
CA CYS A 49 -1.55 -11.84 6.47
C CYS A 49 -2.89 -12.44 6.97
N PHE A 50 -4.00 -11.70 6.82
CA PHE A 50 -5.33 -12.21 7.16
C PHE A 50 -5.72 -13.43 6.33
N ARG A 51 -5.45 -13.40 5.04
CA ARG A 51 -5.76 -14.51 4.13
C ARG A 51 -4.96 -15.76 4.49
N SER A 52 -3.70 -15.62 4.87
CA SER A 52 -2.83 -16.72 5.30
C SER A 52 -3.20 -17.28 6.68
N THR A 53 -3.94 -16.51 7.50
CA THR A 53 -4.41 -16.96 8.82
C THR A 53 -5.69 -17.79 8.72
N LYS A 54 -6.50 -17.65 7.66
CA LYS A 54 -7.76 -18.40 7.50
C LYS A 54 -7.51 -19.90 7.53
N GLY A 55 -8.09 -20.58 8.53
CA GLY A 55 -7.95 -22.03 8.73
C GLY A 55 -6.76 -22.48 9.58
N LYS A 56 -5.89 -21.57 10.02
CA LYS A 56 -4.80 -21.85 10.95
C LYS A 56 -5.19 -21.29 12.33
N GLY A 57 -5.37 -22.13 13.34
CA GLY A 57 -5.72 -21.70 14.71
C GLY A 57 -4.73 -20.68 15.32
N ILE A 58 -4.94 -20.35 16.60
CA ILE A 58 -4.22 -19.29 17.35
C ILE A 58 -2.68 -19.39 17.27
N VAL A 59 -2.11 -20.59 17.10
CA VAL A 59 -0.66 -20.82 17.02
C VAL A 59 -0.06 -20.36 15.69
N GLY A 60 -0.86 -20.19 14.64
CA GLY A 60 -0.41 -19.89 13.29
C GLY A 60 -0.21 -18.40 12.93
N TYR A 61 -0.46 -17.44 13.84
CA TYR A 61 -0.37 -16.01 13.52
C TYR A 61 1.02 -15.55 13.09
N ARG A 62 2.06 -16.08 13.72
CA ARG A 62 3.45 -15.74 13.37
C ARG A 62 3.83 -16.29 12.01
N GLU A 63 3.49 -17.55 11.75
CA GLU A 63 3.74 -18.20 10.46
C GLU A 63 2.92 -17.54 9.36
N ALA A 64 1.65 -17.23 9.63
CA ALA A 64 0.77 -16.53 8.69
C ALA A 64 1.26 -15.11 8.37
N ALA A 65 1.83 -14.39 9.34
CA ALA A 65 2.41 -13.08 9.12
C ALA A 65 3.66 -13.16 8.21
N LEU A 66 4.53 -14.14 8.43
CA LEU A 66 5.73 -14.36 7.61
C LEU A 66 5.36 -14.83 6.20
N GLU A 67 4.48 -15.81 6.10
CA GLU A 67 4.01 -16.35 4.82
C GLU A 67 3.24 -15.30 4.03
N GLY A 68 2.28 -14.61 4.67
CA GLY A 68 1.46 -13.60 4.04
C GLY A 68 2.26 -12.39 3.55
N SER A 69 3.21 -11.90 4.35
CA SER A 69 4.09 -10.81 3.91
C SER A 69 5.02 -11.26 2.79
N GLY A 70 5.54 -12.50 2.82
CA GLY A 70 6.40 -13.06 1.78
C GLY A 70 5.71 -13.16 0.41
N ILE A 71 4.44 -13.57 0.38
CA ILE A 71 3.66 -13.70 -0.86
C ILE A 71 3.55 -12.38 -1.60
N VAL A 72 3.33 -11.27 -0.89
CA VAL A 72 3.11 -9.96 -1.50
C VAL A 72 4.37 -9.11 -1.64
N LEU A 73 5.47 -9.54 -1.02
CA LEU A 73 6.75 -8.81 -1.01
C LEU A 73 7.19 -8.39 -2.41
N GLN A 74 7.24 -9.32 -3.33
CA GLN A 74 7.70 -9.06 -4.70
C GLN A 74 6.78 -8.09 -5.43
N SER A 75 5.47 -8.20 -5.22
CA SER A 75 4.48 -7.30 -5.83
C SER A 75 4.63 -5.88 -5.32
N ILE A 76 4.80 -5.70 -4.00
CA ILE A 76 4.93 -4.38 -3.37
C ILE A 76 6.27 -3.74 -3.73
N ILE A 77 7.36 -4.49 -3.79
CA ILE A 77 8.65 -3.99 -4.27
C ILE A 77 8.51 -3.52 -5.73
N GLY A 78 7.88 -4.32 -6.60
CA GLY A 78 7.67 -3.97 -7.99
C GLY A 78 6.87 -2.68 -8.16
N SER A 79 5.75 -2.54 -7.45
CA SER A 79 4.92 -1.32 -7.50
C SER A 79 5.65 -0.10 -6.95
N THR A 80 6.39 -0.25 -5.85
CA THR A 80 7.20 0.83 -5.26
C THR A 80 8.30 1.29 -6.21
N VAL A 81 9.04 0.36 -6.81
CA VAL A 81 10.09 0.68 -7.80
C VAL A 81 9.49 1.39 -9.01
N THR A 82 8.36 0.92 -9.53
CA THR A 82 7.68 1.56 -10.66
C THR A 82 7.29 3.01 -10.31
N THR A 83 6.72 3.23 -9.13
CA THR A 83 6.38 4.58 -8.65
C THR A 83 7.61 5.46 -8.52
N CYS A 84 8.71 4.95 -7.93
CA CYS A 84 9.97 5.68 -7.82
C CYS A 84 10.54 6.07 -9.20
N VAL A 85 10.49 5.17 -10.18
CA VAL A 85 10.96 5.43 -11.55
C VAL A 85 10.14 6.52 -12.23
N VAL A 86 8.81 6.56 -12.00
CA VAL A 86 7.93 7.61 -12.55
C VAL A 86 8.26 8.99 -11.96
N PHE A 87 8.58 9.07 -10.67
CA PHE A 87 8.92 10.34 -10.00
C PHE A 87 10.40 10.73 -10.12
N LEU A 88 11.28 9.81 -10.52
CA LEU A 88 12.70 10.07 -10.69
C LEU A 88 13.00 11.21 -11.66
N PRO A 89 12.36 11.33 -12.84
CA PRO A 89 12.58 12.45 -13.75
C PRO A 89 12.30 13.82 -13.11
N LEU A 90 11.25 13.92 -12.26
CA LEU A 90 10.95 15.16 -11.54
C LEU A 90 12.08 15.52 -10.55
N ALA A 91 12.65 14.51 -9.88
CA ALA A 91 13.76 14.68 -8.96
C ALA A 91 15.06 15.14 -9.67
N LEU A 92 15.21 14.83 -10.95
CA LEU A 92 16.40 15.16 -11.76
C LEU A 92 16.25 16.45 -12.58
N LEU A 93 15.09 17.13 -12.56
CA LEU A 93 14.87 18.37 -13.25
C LEU A 93 15.88 19.45 -12.83
N GLN A 94 16.32 20.26 -13.79
CA GLN A 94 17.25 21.37 -13.58
C GLN A 94 16.58 22.71 -13.90
N GLY A 95 17.25 23.80 -13.50
CA GLY A 95 16.75 25.14 -13.73
C GLY A 95 15.65 25.57 -12.77
N LEU A 96 14.89 26.58 -13.13
CA LEU A 96 13.83 27.17 -12.28
C LEU A 96 12.73 26.17 -11.96
N THR A 97 12.31 25.41 -12.96
CA THR A 97 11.33 24.32 -12.81
C THR A 97 11.85 23.24 -11.88
N GLY A 98 13.13 22.89 -11.97
CA GLY A 98 13.77 21.92 -11.09
C GLY A 98 13.77 22.35 -9.63
N GLN A 99 13.97 23.63 -9.34
CA GLN A 99 13.93 24.12 -7.95
C GLN A 99 12.57 23.90 -7.28
N MET A 100 11.49 23.94 -8.04
CA MET A 100 10.13 23.71 -7.54
C MET A 100 9.77 22.22 -7.45
N PHE A 101 10.11 21.44 -8.47
CA PHE A 101 9.65 20.03 -8.58
C PHE A 101 10.63 19.00 -8.01
N LYS A 102 11.91 19.35 -7.89
CA LYS A 102 12.92 18.46 -7.31
C LYS A 102 12.59 18.03 -5.86
N PRO A 103 12.20 18.95 -4.94
CA PRO A 103 11.77 18.56 -3.61
C PRO A 103 10.53 17.65 -3.62
N LEU A 104 9.59 17.86 -4.55
CA LEU A 104 8.40 17.03 -4.73
C LEU A 104 8.77 15.59 -5.09
N GLY A 105 9.60 15.40 -6.13
CA GLY A 105 10.04 14.08 -6.57
C GLY A 105 10.76 13.31 -5.48
N PHE A 106 11.72 13.93 -4.80
CA PHE A 106 12.46 13.30 -3.70
C PHE A 106 11.55 12.97 -2.51
N THR A 107 10.63 13.86 -2.13
CA THR A 107 9.69 13.61 -1.03
C THR A 107 8.86 12.36 -1.29
N ILE A 108 8.29 12.21 -2.49
CA ILE A 108 7.49 11.04 -2.84
C ILE A 108 8.33 9.76 -2.82
N ILE A 109 9.54 9.79 -3.39
CA ILE A 109 10.45 8.65 -3.38
C ILE A 109 10.79 8.23 -1.95
N PHE A 110 11.09 9.18 -1.06
CA PHE A 110 11.37 8.89 0.35
C PHE A 110 10.15 8.32 1.09
N CYS A 111 8.96 8.88 0.85
CA CYS A 111 7.72 8.34 1.37
C CYS A 111 7.50 6.89 0.93
N MET A 112 7.73 6.58 -0.33
CA MET A 112 7.55 5.24 -0.88
C MET A 112 8.53 4.24 -0.28
N VAL A 113 9.82 4.59 -0.16
CA VAL A 113 10.83 3.74 0.46
C VAL A 113 10.54 3.53 1.95
N ALA A 114 10.21 4.59 2.68
CA ALA A 114 9.83 4.50 4.09
C ALA A 114 8.57 3.63 4.29
N SER A 115 7.59 3.76 3.41
CA SER A 115 6.37 2.94 3.39
C SER A 115 6.68 1.46 3.17
N LEU A 116 7.55 1.14 2.21
CA LEU A 116 7.94 -0.23 1.93
C LEU A 116 8.58 -0.88 3.16
N ILE A 117 9.53 -0.20 3.81
CA ILE A 117 10.18 -0.69 5.02
C ILE A 117 9.17 -0.88 6.16
N SER A 118 8.29 0.11 6.35
CA SER A 118 7.25 0.07 7.39
C SER A 118 6.24 -1.07 7.13
N ALA A 119 5.79 -1.24 5.90
CA ALA A 119 4.84 -2.28 5.51
C ALA A 119 5.42 -3.69 5.72
N MET A 120 6.71 -3.87 5.49
CA MET A 120 7.39 -5.16 5.65
C MET A 120 7.79 -5.49 7.10
N THR A 121 7.96 -4.47 7.94
CA THR A 121 8.42 -4.65 9.33
C THR A 121 7.29 -4.45 10.34
N ILE A 122 6.66 -3.27 10.31
CA ILE A 122 5.71 -2.84 11.33
C ILE A 122 4.37 -3.54 11.16
N VAL A 123 3.89 -3.71 9.92
CA VAL A 123 2.56 -4.30 9.68
C VAL A 123 2.50 -5.77 10.13
N PRO A 124 3.43 -6.67 9.74
CA PRO A 124 3.41 -8.05 10.22
C PRO A 124 3.69 -8.14 11.73
N LEU A 125 4.53 -7.25 12.28
CA LEU A 125 4.77 -7.20 13.73
C LEU A 125 3.50 -6.83 14.50
N CYS A 126 2.81 -5.78 14.08
CA CYS A 126 1.54 -5.37 14.67
C CYS A 126 0.47 -6.46 14.51
N TYR A 127 0.45 -7.15 13.38
CA TYR A 127 -0.45 -8.26 13.15
C TYR A 127 -0.25 -9.39 14.17
N CYS A 128 1.01 -9.77 14.42
CA CYS A 128 1.35 -10.76 15.45
C CYS A 128 0.96 -10.31 16.86
N PHE A 129 1.08 -9.01 17.16
CA PHE A 129 0.81 -8.45 18.49
C PHE A 129 -0.69 -8.35 18.77
N TYR A 130 -1.45 -7.77 17.86
CA TYR A 130 -2.89 -7.54 18.04
C TYR A 130 -3.75 -8.79 17.82
N ARG A 131 -3.23 -9.82 17.12
CA ARG A 131 -3.93 -11.07 16.81
C ARG A 131 -5.41 -10.84 16.43
N PRO A 132 -5.68 -10.04 15.40
CA PRO A 132 -7.04 -9.68 15.06
C PRO A 132 -7.83 -10.93 14.65
N GLN A 133 -8.91 -11.22 15.36
CA GLN A 133 -9.85 -12.28 15.01
C GLN A 133 -10.89 -11.73 14.06
N GLU A 134 -11.07 -12.39 12.93
CA GLU A 134 -12.19 -12.08 12.02
C GLU A 134 -13.51 -12.44 12.73
N LYS A 135 -14.29 -11.46 13.16
CA LYS A 135 -15.68 -11.67 13.57
C LYS A 135 -16.49 -11.95 12.30
N GLU A 136 -16.80 -13.21 12.07
CA GLU A 136 -17.60 -13.66 10.91
C GLU A 136 -19.02 -13.07 10.88
N GLU A 137 -19.51 -12.54 11.98
CA GLU A 137 -20.88 -12.02 12.16
C GLU A 137 -20.98 -10.50 12.23
N SER A 138 -20.20 -9.77 11.45
CA SER A 138 -20.41 -8.34 11.33
C SER A 138 -21.50 -8.06 10.30
N PRO A 139 -22.47 -7.15 10.57
CA PRO A 139 -23.50 -6.76 9.59
C PRO A 139 -22.89 -6.23 8.28
N VAL A 140 -21.68 -5.67 8.37
CA VAL A 140 -20.86 -5.26 7.21
C VAL A 140 -20.41 -6.48 6.39
N GLY A 141 -20.16 -7.62 7.01
CA GLY A 141 -19.82 -8.88 6.34
C GLY A 141 -20.94 -9.38 5.42
N ALA A 142 -22.21 -9.20 5.80
CA ALA A 142 -23.36 -9.55 4.97
C ALA A 142 -23.43 -8.66 3.70
N LEU A 143 -23.18 -7.35 3.85
CA LEU A 143 -23.15 -6.43 2.73
C LEU A 143 -22.00 -6.77 1.76
N ILE A 144 -20.80 -7.04 2.29
CA ILE A 144 -19.63 -7.44 1.49
C ILE A 144 -19.91 -8.75 0.73
N ARG A 145 -20.53 -9.74 1.37
CA ARG A 145 -20.91 -11.01 0.70
C ARG A 145 -21.93 -10.76 -0.42
N ALA A 146 -22.91 -9.88 -0.20
CA ALA A 146 -23.89 -9.50 -1.23
C ALA A 146 -23.20 -8.83 -2.43
N MET A 147 -22.27 -7.91 -2.18
CA MET A 147 -21.45 -7.27 -3.24
C MET A 147 -20.57 -8.29 -3.98
N GLN A 148 -19.90 -9.19 -3.25
CA GLN A 148 -19.08 -10.26 -3.85
C GLN A 148 -19.91 -11.21 -4.72
N ASN A 149 -21.12 -11.56 -4.27
CA ASN A 149 -22.01 -12.40 -5.05
C ASN A 149 -22.52 -11.69 -6.31
N GLY A 150 -22.84 -10.40 -6.22
CA GLY A 150 -23.17 -9.55 -7.37
C GLY A 150 -22.02 -9.49 -8.38
N TYR A 151 -20.82 -9.15 -7.91
CA TYR A 151 -19.60 -9.13 -8.74
C TYR A 151 -19.32 -10.49 -9.39
N ARG A 152 -19.43 -11.58 -8.64
CA ARG A 152 -19.23 -12.95 -9.13
C ARG A 152 -20.24 -13.32 -10.22
N SER A 153 -21.50 -12.87 -10.10
CA SER A 153 -22.54 -13.07 -11.11
C SER A 153 -22.26 -12.29 -12.39
N ILE A 154 -21.88 -11.02 -12.26
CA ILE A 154 -21.50 -10.17 -13.39
C ILE A 154 -20.28 -10.75 -14.12
N MET A 155 -19.25 -11.16 -13.37
CA MET A 155 -18.06 -11.78 -13.94
C MET A 155 -18.35 -13.09 -14.67
N LYS A 156 -19.23 -13.94 -14.10
CA LYS A 156 -19.65 -15.18 -14.78
C LYS A 156 -20.35 -14.89 -16.11
N VAL A 157 -21.20 -13.86 -16.15
CA VAL A 157 -21.90 -13.46 -17.39
C VAL A 157 -20.92 -12.90 -18.43
N LEU A 158 -19.99 -12.03 -18.00
CA LEU A 158 -18.95 -11.46 -18.87
C LEU A 158 -18.02 -12.54 -19.43
N LEU A 159 -17.57 -13.47 -18.59
CA LEU A 159 -16.72 -14.58 -19.02
C LEU A 159 -17.44 -15.57 -19.94
N LYS A 160 -18.74 -15.75 -19.76
CA LYS A 160 -19.56 -16.61 -20.64
C LYS A 160 -19.78 -15.99 -22.03
N LYS A 161 -19.78 -14.64 -22.10
CA LYS A 161 -19.92 -13.88 -23.37
C LYS A 161 -18.58 -13.32 -23.86
N LYS A 162 -17.50 -14.09 -23.75
CA LYS A 162 -16.14 -13.69 -24.14
C LYS A 162 -16.04 -13.00 -25.50
N LYS A 163 -16.76 -13.54 -26.51
CA LYS A 163 -16.73 -13.01 -27.90
C LYS A 163 -17.40 -11.65 -28.03
N THR A 164 -18.44 -11.36 -27.24
CA THR A 164 -19.17 -10.09 -27.31
C THR A 164 -18.43 -8.96 -26.61
N VAL A 165 -17.73 -9.26 -25.52
CA VAL A 165 -16.92 -8.28 -24.77
C VAL A 165 -15.67 -7.87 -25.53
N LEU A 166 -15.04 -8.80 -26.26
CA LEU A 166 -13.89 -8.52 -27.13
C LEU A 166 -14.24 -7.68 -28.38
N PHE A 167 -15.51 -7.64 -28.75
CA PHE A 167 -15.96 -6.91 -29.95
C PHE A 167 -16.45 -5.49 -29.64
N THR A 168 -16.68 -5.17 -28.33
CA THR A 168 -17.16 -3.87 -27.85
C THR A 168 -16.08 -3.05 -27.13
N SER A 169 -14.87 -3.57 -27.00
CA SER A 169 -13.69 -2.89 -26.45
C SER A 169 -12.72 -2.52 -27.56
#